data_fc10910645beba62b2ec99524b81399c
#
_entry.id   fc10910645beba62b2ec99524b81399c
#
_cell.length_a   1.000
_cell.length_b   1.000
_cell.length_c   1.000
_cell.angle_alpha   90.00
_cell.angle_beta   90.00
_cell.angle_gamma   90.00
#
_symmetry.space_group_name_H-M   'P 1'
#
loop_
_entity.id
_entity.type
_entity.pdbx_description
1 polymer ?
#
loop_
_entity_poly.entity_id
_entity_poly.type
_entity_poly.pdbx_seq_one_letter_code
_entity_poly.pdbx_strand_id
1 'polypeptide(L)'
;VIEKNQRAIVYDTGASYGHYFSYAERVIIPFLQARALSQVDMLILSHSDNDHAGGAKVILNQYHPSVVLTDIEKYRGSVCRPHVRRWQGLTLSFMGPKVPRAGNNGSCVVKVSDGLHQVLLTGDIEKSAEKRLIRQAYSLSADVLIAPHHGSNTSSTQAFINKVRPTQVIFAAGFNNRWRFPKAPVVARYLTITEQLFQTGKAGQVTVQIRNNRLQLLQYRQHIAPFWYNQTFRFGVFANPE
;
A
#
# COMPACT_ATOMS: atom_id res chain seq x y z
N VAL A 1 -6.12 3.65 1.04
CA VAL A 1 -6.71 4.75 1.82
C VAL A 1 -6.40 4.54 3.30
N ILE A 2 -5.98 5.59 4.00
CA ILE A 2 -5.84 5.64 5.46
C ILE A 2 -7.00 6.50 5.97
N GLU A 3 -7.84 5.95 6.83
CA GLU A 3 -9.04 6.60 7.37
C GLU A 3 -8.89 6.81 8.88
N LYS A 4 -9.18 8.02 9.37
CA LYS A 4 -9.27 8.34 10.79
C LYS A 4 -10.15 9.58 11.00
N ASN A 5 -11.10 9.51 11.97
CA ASN A 5 -11.97 10.63 12.34
C ASN A 5 -12.67 11.28 11.13
N GLN A 6 -13.26 10.47 10.24
CA GLN A 6 -13.96 10.88 9.01
C GLN A 6 -13.08 11.67 8.03
N ARG A 7 -11.77 11.55 8.13
CA ARG A 7 -10.81 12.15 7.20
C ARG A 7 -9.97 11.06 6.55
N ALA A 8 -9.40 11.35 5.40
CA ALA A 8 -8.65 10.38 4.62
C ALA A 8 -7.29 10.89 4.16
N ILE A 9 -6.35 9.94 4.02
CA ILE A 9 -5.15 10.08 3.20
C ILE A 9 -5.24 9.04 2.09
N VAL A 10 -5.01 9.43 0.86
CA VAL A 10 -4.89 8.51 -0.28
C VAL A 10 -3.41 8.29 -0.58
N TYR A 11 -2.99 7.04 -0.55
CA TYR A 11 -1.66 6.61 -0.95
C TYR A 11 -1.81 5.80 -2.24
N ASP A 12 -1.27 6.33 -3.32
CA ASP A 12 -1.45 5.91 -4.70
C ASP A 12 -2.91 5.89 -5.19
N THR A 13 -3.10 5.89 -6.49
CA THR A 13 -4.40 6.09 -7.11
C THR A 13 -4.78 5.00 -8.11
N GLY A 14 -3.90 4.02 -8.30
CA GLY A 14 -4.07 2.98 -9.30
C GLY A 14 -3.92 3.50 -10.73
N ALA A 15 -4.00 2.55 -11.66
CA ALA A 15 -3.83 2.84 -13.08
C ALA A 15 -5.01 3.58 -13.70
N SER A 16 -4.71 4.29 -14.79
CA SER A 16 -5.69 4.87 -15.69
C SER A 16 -5.36 4.51 -17.13
N TYR A 17 -6.38 4.26 -17.95
CA TYR A 17 -6.26 3.85 -19.36
C TYR A 17 -7.09 4.79 -20.23
N GLY A 18 -6.44 5.84 -20.74
CA GLY A 18 -7.08 6.89 -21.52
C GLY A 18 -8.20 7.58 -20.74
N HIS A 19 -9.32 7.84 -21.41
CA HIS A 19 -10.53 8.41 -20.81
C HIS A 19 -11.56 7.35 -20.40
N TYR A 20 -11.26 6.07 -20.61
CA TYR A 20 -12.25 5.00 -20.48
C TYR A 20 -12.26 4.35 -19.10
N PHE A 21 -11.13 4.32 -18.41
CA PHE A 21 -11.00 3.62 -17.15
C PHE A 21 -9.98 4.28 -16.22
N SER A 22 -10.37 4.43 -14.97
CA SER A 22 -9.48 4.83 -13.88
C SER A 22 -9.84 4.06 -12.60
N TYR A 23 -8.84 3.47 -11.95
CA TYR A 23 -9.06 2.85 -10.63
C TYR A 23 -9.46 3.89 -9.57
N ALA A 24 -9.05 5.15 -9.71
CA ALA A 24 -9.51 6.21 -8.82
C ALA A 24 -11.03 6.37 -8.92
N GLU A 25 -11.59 6.44 -10.14
CA GLU A 25 -13.04 6.59 -10.37
C GLU A 25 -13.83 5.33 -10.01
N ARG A 26 -13.31 4.15 -10.32
CA ARG A 26 -14.05 2.90 -10.18
C ARG A 26 -13.93 2.25 -8.80
N VAL A 27 -12.90 2.59 -8.03
CA VAL A 27 -12.62 1.93 -6.75
C VAL A 27 -12.44 2.95 -5.62
N ILE A 28 -11.54 3.95 -5.77
CA ILE A 28 -11.20 4.83 -4.65
C ILE A 28 -12.35 5.77 -4.32
N ILE A 29 -12.93 6.44 -5.31
CA ILE A 29 -14.05 7.37 -5.09
C ILE A 29 -15.27 6.65 -4.51
N PRO A 30 -15.76 5.53 -5.09
CA PRO A 30 -16.86 4.78 -4.49
C PRO A 30 -16.56 4.32 -3.06
N PHE A 31 -15.33 3.93 -2.75
CA PHE A 31 -14.94 3.59 -1.39
C PHE A 31 -15.04 4.81 -0.46
N LEU A 32 -14.49 5.96 -0.85
CA LEU A 32 -14.56 7.19 -0.04
C LEU A 32 -16.02 7.61 0.20
N GLN A 33 -16.86 7.53 -0.82
CA GLN A 33 -18.29 7.84 -0.73
C GLN A 33 -19.04 6.87 0.20
N ALA A 34 -18.82 5.56 0.03
CA ALA A 34 -19.44 4.53 0.88
C ALA A 34 -19.02 4.66 2.37
N ARG A 35 -17.85 5.24 2.62
CA ARG A 35 -17.36 5.54 3.97
C ARG A 35 -17.71 6.94 4.47
N ALA A 36 -18.48 7.72 3.69
CA ALA A 36 -18.80 9.13 3.97
C ALA A 36 -17.55 10.00 4.20
N LEU A 37 -16.44 9.69 3.50
CA LEU A 37 -15.18 10.42 3.58
C LEU A 37 -15.19 11.53 2.52
N SER A 38 -15.72 12.68 2.87
CA SER A 38 -15.81 13.84 1.98
C SER A 38 -14.50 14.64 1.88
N GLN A 39 -13.55 14.39 2.78
CA GLN A 39 -12.31 15.15 2.86
C GLN A 39 -11.08 14.25 2.79
N VAL A 40 -10.27 14.48 1.77
CA VAL A 40 -8.93 13.88 1.62
C VAL A 40 -7.90 14.94 1.98
N ASP A 41 -7.21 14.75 3.10
CA ASP A 41 -6.23 15.72 3.58
C ASP A 41 -4.92 15.67 2.83
N MET A 42 -4.54 14.47 2.40
CA MET A 42 -3.27 14.24 1.75
C MET A 42 -3.41 13.22 0.62
N LEU A 43 -2.80 13.54 -0.52
CA LEU A 43 -2.53 12.61 -1.60
C LEU A 43 -1.03 12.34 -1.62
N ILE A 44 -0.66 11.07 -1.51
CA ILE A 44 0.73 10.60 -1.60
C ILE A 44 0.82 9.75 -2.86
N LEU A 45 1.62 10.16 -3.82
CA LEU A 45 1.97 9.34 -4.98
C LEU A 45 3.36 8.77 -4.72
N SER A 46 3.44 7.45 -4.58
CA SER A 46 4.70 6.79 -4.23
C SER A 46 5.78 7.05 -5.29
N HIS A 47 5.40 6.94 -6.56
CA HIS A 47 6.23 7.25 -7.73
C HIS A 47 5.34 7.48 -8.97
N SER A 48 5.96 7.71 -10.14
CA SER A 48 5.29 8.20 -11.34
C SER A 48 4.61 7.14 -12.21
N ASP A 49 4.78 5.85 -11.93
CA ASP A 49 4.24 4.80 -12.78
C ASP A 49 2.71 4.81 -12.79
N ASN A 50 2.14 4.40 -13.93
CA ASN A 50 0.72 4.53 -14.17
C ASN A 50 -0.15 3.79 -13.16
N ASP A 51 0.26 2.64 -12.71
CA ASP A 51 -0.46 1.83 -11.72
C ASP A 51 -0.42 2.41 -10.29
N HIS A 52 0.34 3.47 -10.08
CA HIS A 52 0.39 4.25 -8.83
C HIS A 52 -0.21 5.65 -8.99
N ALA A 53 0.17 6.37 -10.03
CA ALA A 53 -0.19 7.77 -10.23
C ALA A 53 -1.26 8.02 -11.30
N GLY A 54 -1.73 6.98 -12.00
CA GLY A 54 -2.62 7.13 -13.15
C GLY A 54 -3.93 7.84 -12.84
N GLY A 55 -4.52 7.60 -11.68
CA GLY A 55 -5.76 8.23 -11.24
C GLY A 55 -5.59 9.55 -10.48
N ALA A 56 -4.38 10.06 -10.34
CA ALA A 56 -4.08 11.22 -9.49
C ALA A 56 -4.91 12.47 -9.85
N LYS A 57 -5.06 12.77 -11.15
CA LYS A 57 -5.84 13.92 -11.61
C LYS A 57 -7.29 13.86 -11.12
N VAL A 58 -7.88 12.68 -11.06
CA VAL A 58 -9.26 12.48 -10.61
C VAL A 58 -9.39 12.85 -9.13
N ILE A 59 -8.49 12.35 -8.29
CA ILE A 59 -8.49 12.67 -6.85
C ILE A 59 -8.21 14.14 -6.61
N LEU A 60 -7.24 14.73 -7.32
CA LEU A 60 -6.92 16.15 -7.21
C LEU A 60 -8.11 17.05 -7.54
N ASN A 61 -8.84 16.74 -8.63
CA ASN A 61 -9.97 17.53 -9.09
C ASN A 61 -11.19 17.39 -8.19
N GLN A 62 -11.42 16.24 -7.59
CA GLN A 62 -12.64 15.97 -6.82
C GLN A 62 -12.50 16.29 -5.34
N TYR A 63 -11.34 16.06 -4.75
CA TYR A 63 -11.14 16.19 -3.30
C TYR A 63 -10.24 17.35 -2.89
N HIS A 64 -9.50 17.94 -3.81
CA HIS A 64 -8.61 19.08 -3.55
C HIS A 64 -7.75 18.91 -2.28
N PRO A 65 -6.95 17.81 -2.17
CA PRO A 65 -6.17 17.54 -0.97
C PRO A 65 -5.24 18.71 -0.64
N SER A 66 -5.20 19.11 0.64
CA SER A 66 -4.37 20.24 1.09
C SER A 66 -2.87 19.97 1.02
N VAL A 67 -2.49 18.68 0.98
CA VAL A 67 -1.10 18.23 0.85
C VAL A 67 -1.00 17.23 -0.28
N VAL A 68 -0.09 17.48 -1.21
CA VAL A 68 0.26 16.55 -2.29
C VAL A 68 1.74 16.24 -2.18
N LEU A 69 2.07 14.96 -1.95
CA LEU A 69 3.45 14.46 -1.97
C LEU A 69 3.67 13.68 -3.25
N THR A 70 4.55 14.15 -4.10
CA THR A 70 4.85 13.55 -5.39
C THR A 70 6.15 14.11 -5.96
N ASP A 71 6.84 13.33 -6.77
CA ASP A 71 7.94 13.76 -7.63
C ASP A 71 7.49 14.11 -9.04
N ILE A 72 6.18 14.03 -9.33
CA ILE A 72 5.61 14.30 -10.64
C ILE A 72 5.32 15.81 -10.76
N GLU A 73 6.17 16.52 -11.49
CA GLU A 73 6.18 17.98 -11.60
C GLU A 73 4.81 18.59 -11.97
N LYS A 74 4.09 17.97 -12.92
CA LYS A 74 2.77 18.45 -13.36
C LYS A 74 1.73 18.59 -12.25
N TYR A 75 1.88 17.88 -11.13
CA TYR A 75 0.94 17.95 -10.00
C TYR A 75 1.35 18.98 -8.94
N ARG A 76 2.48 19.69 -9.13
CA ARG A 76 2.94 20.80 -8.26
C ARG A 76 2.96 20.44 -6.77
N GLY A 77 3.23 19.17 -6.44
CA GLY A 77 3.34 18.70 -5.08
C GLY A 77 4.74 18.90 -4.49
N SER A 78 4.89 18.54 -3.24
CA SER A 78 6.18 18.49 -2.56
C SER A 78 6.80 17.10 -2.71
N VAL A 79 8.12 17.04 -2.92
CA VAL A 79 8.83 15.77 -3.00
C VAL A 79 8.81 15.07 -1.64
N CYS A 80 8.57 13.76 -1.64
CA CYS A 80 8.64 12.93 -0.45
C CYS A 80 10.09 12.84 0.07
N ARG A 81 10.39 13.62 1.10
CA ARG A 81 11.68 13.60 1.81
C ARG A 81 11.52 12.97 3.19
N PRO A 82 12.60 12.49 3.82
CA PRO A 82 12.51 11.97 5.19
C PRO A 82 12.03 13.02 6.18
N HIS A 83 10.88 12.78 6.80
CA HIS A 83 10.34 13.60 7.88
C HIS A 83 9.26 12.81 8.65
N VAL A 84 8.84 13.35 9.78
CA VAL A 84 7.74 12.81 10.58
C VAL A 84 6.62 13.84 10.64
N ARG A 85 5.39 13.40 10.48
CA ARG A 85 4.18 14.23 10.57
C ARG A 85 3.14 13.57 11.47
N ARG A 86 2.45 14.35 12.27
CA ARG A 86 1.24 13.92 12.99
C ARG A 86 0.01 14.20 12.15
N TRP A 87 -0.91 13.24 12.09
CA TRP A 87 -2.19 13.40 11.42
C TRP A 87 -3.27 12.61 12.17
N GLN A 88 -4.31 13.29 12.65
CA GLN A 88 -5.43 12.68 13.38
C GLN A 88 -5.01 11.74 14.52
N GLY A 89 -3.95 12.07 15.25
CA GLY A 89 -3.39 11.23 16.30
C GLY A 89 -2.45 10.11 15.81
N LEU A 90 -2.38 9.86 14.51
CA LEU A 90 -1.40 8.94 13.92
C LEU A 90 -0.06 9.63 13.68
N THR A 91 1.00 8.85 13.74
CA THR A 91 2.35 9.26 13.32
C THR A 91 2.65 8.71 11.93
N LEU A 92 2.95 9.58 10.99
CA LEU A 92 3.39 9.26 9.65
C LEU A 92 4.90 9.49 9.55
N SER A 93 5.68 8.43 9.37
CA SER A 93 7.14 8.53 9.15
C SER A 93 7.43 8.32 7.68
N PHE A 94 7.83 9.40 7.02
CA PHE A 94 8.20 9.39 5.61
C PHE A 94 9.67 9.00 5.45
N MET A 95 9.95 8.05 4.58
CA MET A 95 11.29 7.47 4.36
C MET A 95 11.67 7.50 2.88
N GLY A 96 11.31 8.58 2.18
CA GLY A 96 11.73 8.82 0.80
C GLY A 96 13.24 8.98 0.67
N PRO A 97 13.76 8.98 -0.55
CA PRO A 97 15.17 9.24 -0.78
C PRO A 97 15.53 10.67 -0.38
N LYS A 98 16.71 10.88 0.26
CA LYS A 98 17.20 12.22 0.60
C LYS A 98 17.40 13.09 -0.65
N VAL A 99 17.82 12.46 -1.74
CA VAL A 99 17.94 13.06 -3.07
C VAL A 99 16.87 12.42 -3.96
N PRO A 100 16.04 13.20 -4.66
CA PRO A 100 14.99 12.66 -5.53
C PRO A 100 15.54 11.64 -6.51
N ARG A 101 14.79 10.58 -6.73
CA ARG A 101 15.10 9.51 -7.68
C ARG A 101 13.85 9.17 -8.47
N ALA A 102 13.98 8.99 -9.76
CA ALA A 102 12.88 8.56 -10.60
C ALA A 102 12.60 7.06 -10.46
N GLY A 103 11.37 6.66 -10.82
CA GLY A 103 10.91 5.27 -10.88
C GLY A 103 10.82 4.59 -9.52
N ASN A 104 10.70 3.27 -9.54
CA ASN A 104 10.43 2.40 -8.40
C ASN A 104 11.28 2.70 -7.17
N ASN A 105 12.59 2.84 -7.35
CA ASN A 105 13.54 3.09 -6.26
C ASN A 105 13.48 4.52 -5.68
N GLY A 106 12.67 5.39 -6.28
CA GLY A 106 12.28 6.71 -5.79
C GLY A 106 11.04 6.71 -4.91
N SER A 107 10.33 5.58 -4.81
CA SER A 107 9.06 5.49 -4.11
C SER A 107 9.09 6.12 -2.71
N CYS A 108 8.01 6.85 -2.42
CA CYS A 108 7.74 7.42 -1.10
C CYS A 108 7.30 6.32 -0.13
N VAL A 109 8.20 5.84 0.70
CA VAL A 109 7.88 4.85 1.73
C VAL A 109 7.31 5.56 2.95
N VAL A 110 6.18 5.05 3.47
CA VAL A 110 5.50 5.66 4.62
C VAL A 110 5.19 4.60 5.66
N LYS A 111 5.62 4.83 6.90
CA LYS A 111 5.18 4.05 8.05
C LYS A 111 4.11 4.82 8.79
N VAL A 112 2.96 4.19 8.98
CA VAL A 112 1.82 4.71 9.75
C VAL A 112 1.79 4.02 11.09
N SER A 113 1.71 4.78 12.18
CA SER A 113 1.64 4.23 13.54
C SER A 113 0.60 4.95 14.39
N ASP A 114 -0.12 4.18 15.21
CA ASP A 114 -0.99 4.68 16.28
C ASP A 114 -0.29 4.72 17.65
N GLY A 115 0.99 4.34 17.69
CA GLY A 115 1.79 4.20 18.89
C GLY A 115 1.98 2.75 19.35
N LEU A 116 1.03 1.86 19.04
CA LEU A 116 1.09 0.43 19.38
C LEU A 116 1.33 -0.43 18.12
N HIS A 117 0.62 -0.13 17.04
CA HIS A 117 0.67 -0.88 15.80
C HIS A 117 1.28 -0.05 14.68
N GLN A 118 1.85 -0.73 13.69
CA GLN A 118 2.57 -0.10 12.60
C GLN A 118 2.24 -0.78 11.27
N VAL A 119 1.95 0.05 10.27
CA VAL A 119 1.73 -0.38 8.89
C VAL A 119 2.78 0.27 8.01
N LEU A 120 3.50 -0.50 7.20
CA LEU A 120 4.52 -0.02 6.28
C LEU A 120 4.01 -0.07 4.83
N LEU A 121 3.90 1.11 4.20
CA LEU A 121 3.56 1.30 2.80
C LEU A 121 4.85 1.55 2.03
N THR A 122 5.15 0.73 1.05
CA THR A 122 6.47 0.70 0.42
C THR A 122 6.50 1.25 -0.99
N GLY A 123 5.33 1.35 -1.66
CA GLY A 123 5.31 1.53 -3.11
C GLY A 123 6.10 0.41 -3.79
N ASP A 124 6.80 0.74 -4.84
CA ASP A 124 7.50 -0.23 -5.67
C ASP A 124 9.01 -0.26 -5.46
N ILE A 125 9.46 0.03 -4.21
CA ILE A 125 10.89 -0.09 -3.93
C ILE A 125 11.43 -1.47 -4.30
N GLU A 126 12.64 -1.47 -4.82
CA GLU A 126 13.40 -2.65 -5.19
C GLU A 126 14.63 -2.82 -4.30
N LYS A 127 15.40 -3.88 -4.54
CA LYS A 127 16.61 -4.26 -3.76
C LYS A 127 17.52 -3.09 -3.41
N SER A 128 17.70 -2.13 -4.34
CA SER A 128 18.60 -0.98 -4.11
C SER A 128 18.03 0.01 -3.08
N ALA A 129 16.72 0.28 -3.12
CA ALA A 129 16.05 1.13 -2.15
C ALA A 129 15.91 0.44 -0.80
N GLU A 130 15.57 -0.86 -0.77
CA GLU A 130 15.55 -1.66 0.46
C GLU A 130 16.90 -1.60 1.19
N LYS A 131 18.01 -1.83 0.46
CA LYS A 131 19.37 -1.72 1.01
C LYS A 131 19.66 -0.32 1.56
N ARG A 132 19.19 0.74 0.88
CA ARG A 132 19.31 2.12 1.33
C ARG A 132 18.57 2.35 2.65
N LEU A 133 17.30 1.90 2.74
CA LEU A 133 16.49 2.05 3.95
C LEU A 133 17.11 1.35 5.14
N ILE A 134 17.65 0.13 4.96
CA ILE A 134 18.34 -0.63 6.00
C ILE A 134 19.58 0.15 6.48
N ARG A 135 20.39 0.69 5.55
CA ARG A 135 21.63 1.45 5.88
C ARG A 135 21.33 2.77 6.59
N GLN A 136 20.23 3.41 6.28
CA GLN A 136 19.82 4.67 6.90
C GLN A 136 19.29 4.50 8.33
N ALA A 137 19.33 3.29 8.86
CA ALA A 137 18.93 2.93 10.22
C ALA A 137 17.49 3.37 10.58
N TYR A 138 16.60 3.46 9.60
CA TYR A 138 15.20 3.67 9.89
C TYR A 138 14.63 2.52 10.72
N SER A 139 13.74 2.84 11.64
CA SER A 139 12.91 1.84 12.29
C SER A 139 11.91 1.27 11.30
N LEU A 140 12.27 0.17 10.63
CA LEU A 140 11.46 -0.47 9.58
C LEU A 140 10.46 -1.48 10.13
N SER A 141 10.59 -1.90 11.40
CA SER A 141 9.66 -2.85 12.02
C SER A 141 8.21 -2.41 11.82
N ALA A 142 7.35 -3.32 11.41
CA ALA A 142 5.93 -3.08 11.20
C ALA A 142 5.12 -4.37 11.34
N ASP A 143 3.93 -4.27 11.91
CA ASP A 143 3.00 -5.41 12.06
C ASP A 143 2.44 -5.83 10.71
N VAL A 144 2.09 -4.85 9.88
CA VAL A 144 1.57 -5.08 8.53
C VAL A 144 2.49 -4.45 7.50
N LEU A 145 2.87 -5.23 6.50
CA LEU A 145 3.66 -4.80 5.36
C LEU A 145 2.83 -4.88 4.08
N ILE A 146 2.71 -3.75 3.37
CA ILE A 146 2.32 -3.82 1.96
C ILE A 146 3.58 -4.21 1.19
N ALA A 147 3.56 -5.41 0.58
CA ALA A 147 4.73 -5.99 -0.06
C ALA A 147 5.25 -5.10 -1.20
N PRO A 148 6.55 -4.78 -1.22
CA PRO A 148 7.13 -3.94 -2.26
C PRO A 148 6.88 -4.50 -3.66
N HIS A 149 6.61 -3.60 -4.60
CA HIS A 149 6.48 -3.89 -6.02
C HIS A 149 5.58 -5.10 -6.29
N HIS A 150 4.42 -5.12 -5.61
CA HIS A 150 3.39 -6.16 -5.72
C HIS A 150 3.90 -7.60 -5.51
N GLY A 151 5.07 -7.78 -4.95
CA GLY A 151 5.74 -9.07 -4.83
C GLY A 151 6.56 -9.48 -6.06
N SER A 152 7.16 -8.51 -6.75
CA SER A 152 8.13 -8.73 -7.83
C SER A 152 9.42 -9.39 -7.34
N ASN A 153 10.08 -10.18 -8.20
CA ASN A 153 11.41 -10.74 -7.91
C ASN A 153 12.52 -9.69 -7.74
N THR A 154 12.28 -8.44 -8.18
CA THR A 154 13.23 -7.33 -8.03
C THR A 154 13.24 -6.74 -6.62
N SER A 155 12.27 -7.12 -5.78
CA SER A 155 12.03 -6.59 -4.44
C SER A 155 11.99 -7.68 -3.36
N SER A 156 11.63 -7.28 -2.15
CA SER A 156 11.39 -8.17 -1.01
C SER A 156 12.60 -9.06 -0.70
N THR A 157 13.79 -8.44 -0.56
CA THR A 157 15.00 -9.17 -0.18
C THR A 157 14.86 -9.75 1.23
N GLN A 158 15.49 -10.90 1.49
CA GLN A 158 15.46 -11.51 2.83
C GLN A 158 15.96 -10.56 3.92
N ALA A 159 16.97 -9.75 3.61
CA ALA A 159 17.49 -8.74 4.53
C ALA A 159 16.44 -7.67 4.88
N PHE A 160 15.65 -7.23 3.92
CA PHE A 160 14.55 -6.29 4.14
C PHE A 160 13.43 -6.94 4.97
N ILE A 161 13.00 -8.13 4.59
CA ILE A 161 11.97 -8.90 5.32
C ILE A 161 12.38 -9.13 6.77
N ASN A 162 13.62 -9.56 7.01
CA ASN A 162 14.16 -9.75 8.36
C ASN A 162 14.26 -8.46 9.18
N LYS A 163 14.39 -7.30 8.51
CA LYS A 163 14.44 -6.00 9.17
C LYS A 163 13.05 -5.48 9.52
N VAL A 164 12.06 -5.72 8.66
CA VAL A 164 10.65 -5.33 8.89
C VAL A 164 9.99 -6.27 9.89
N ARG A 165 10.19 -7.58 9.77
CA ARG A 165 9.58 -8.63 10.60
C ARG A 165 8.06 -8.53 10.68
N PRO A 166 7.37 -8.48 9.53
CA PRO A 166 5.93 -8.30 9.53
C PRO A 166 5.23 -9.56 10.09
N THR A 167 4.15 -9.35 10.84
CA THR A 167 3.23 -10.43 11.22
C THR A 167 2.22 -10.72 10.12
N GLN A 168 1.93 -9.74 9.28
CA GLN A 168 0.97 -9.84 8.17
C GLN A 168 1.52 -9.15 6.93
N VAL A 169 1.34 -9.75 5.76
CA VAL A 169 1.82 -9.20 4.48
C VAL A 169 0.66 -9.12 3.48
N ILE A 170 0.51 -7.97 2.84
CA ILE A 170 -0.50 -7.73 1.82
C ILE A 170 0.19 -7.51 0.48
N PHE A 171 -0.11 -8.36 -0.49
CA PHE A 171 0.25 -8.17 -1.89
C PHE A 171 -0.88 -7.43 -2.61
N ALA A 172 -0.63 -6.18 -2.97
CA ALA A 172 -1.56 -5.36 -3.77
C ALA A 172 -1.48 -5.76 -5.24
N ALA A 173 -1.89 -6.97 -5.58
CA ALA A 173 -1.78 -7.57 -6.91
C ALA A 173 -3.14 -8.01 -7.43
N GLY A 174 -3.47 -7.66 -8.67
CA GLY A 174 -4.72 -8.02 -9.31
C GLY A 174 -4.87 -9.53 -9.52
N PHE A 175 -6.12 -9.99 -9.64
CA PHE A 175 -6.40 -11.39 -9.98
C PHE A 175 -5.90 -11.70 -11.39
N ASN A 176 -5.21 -12.82 -11.56
CA ASN A 176 -4.64 -13.25 -12.85
C ASN A 176 -3.84 -12.15 -13.58
N ASN A 177 -3.14 -11.31 -12.83
CA ASN A 177 -2.37 -10.23 -13.43
C ASN A 177 -1.29 -10.79 -14.39
N ARG A 178 -1.05 -10.07 -15.49
CA ARG A 178 -0.13 -10.49 -16.58
C ARG A 178 1.30 -10.76 -16.11
N TRP A 179 1.73 -10.12 -15.03
CA TRP A 179 3.07 -10.30 -14.46
C TRP A 179 3.15 -11.50 -13.53
N ARG A 180 2.01 -12.14 -13.21
CA ARG A 180 1.92 -13.25 -12.26
C ARG A 180 2.51 -12.87 -10.89
N PHE A 181 2.16 -11.68 -10.39
CA PHE A 181 2.49 -11.25 -9.03
C PHE A 181 1.46 -11.77 -8.02
N PRO A 182 1.89 -12.07 -6.78
CA PRO A 182 3.28 -12.14 -6.33
C PRO A 182 4.02 -13.34 -6.92
N LYS A 183 5.34 -13.20 -7.11
CA LYS A 183 6.19 -14.31 -7.58
C LYS A 183 6.38 -15.36 -6.50
N ALA A 184 6.35 -16.64 -6.87
CA ALA A 184 6.50 -17.76 -5.94
C ALA A 184 7.78 -17.66 -5.05
N PRO A 185 8.98 -17.31 -5.57
CA PRO A 185 10.16 -17.11 -4.73
C PRO A 185 10.02 -15.97 -3.71
N VAL A 186 9.20 -14.94 -4.01
CA VAL A 186 8.92 -13.86 -3.05
C VAL A 186 8.00 -14.35 -1.94
N VAL A 187 6.93 -15.05 -2.31
CA VAL A 187 6.02 -15.69 -1.35
C VAL A 187 6.80 -16.62 -0.41
N ALA A 188 7.66 -17.47 -0.95
CA ALA A 188 8.49 -18.39 -0.16
C ALA A 188 9.37 -17.65 0.86
N ARG A 189 9.96 -16.50 0.49
CA ARG A 189 10.72 -15.67 1.43
C ARG A 189 9.87 -15.14 2.59
N TYR A 190 8.63 -14.73 2.34
CA TYR A 190 7.74 -14.27 3.40
C TYR A 190 7.27 -15.40 4.31
N LEU A 191 7.04 -16.58 3.75
CA LEU A 191 6.64 -17.78 4.52
C LEU A 191 7.69 -18.21 5.56
N THR A 192 8.96 -17.78 5.43
CA THR A 192 9.98 -18.00 6.48
C THR A 192 9.72 -17.17 7.75
N ILE A 193 8.85 -16.16 7.68
CA ILE A 193 8.57 -15.21 8.78
C ILE A 193 7.11 -15.31 9.24
N THR A 194 6.15 -15.44 8.32
CA THR A 194 4.72 -15.46 8.63
C THR A 194 3.93 -16.22 7.58
N GLU A 195 2.88 -16.91 8.01
CA GLU A 195 1.88 -17.54 7.15
C GLU A 195 0.73 -16.60 6.79
N GLN A 196 0.66 -15.41 7.42
CA GLN A 196 -0.42 -14.44 7.22
C GLN A 196 -0.17 -13.59 5.96
N LEU A 197 -0.36 -14.21 4.80
CA LEU A 197 -0.16 -13.61 3.48
C LEU A 197 -1.50 -13.38 2.78
N PHE A 198 -1.76 -12.16 2.34
CA PHE A 198 -3.01 -11.74 1.72
C PHE A 198 -2.75 -11.15 0.32
N GLN A 199 -3.60 -11.47 -0.64
CA GLN A 199 -3.52 -10.93 -1.99
C GLN A 199 -4.86 -10.25 -2.36
N THR A 200 -4.83 -8.98 -2.74
CA THR A 200 -6.04 -8.22 -3.05
C THR A 200 -6.83 -8.79 -4.21
N GLY A 201 -6.18 -9.37 -5.22
CA GLY A 201 -6.85 -10.05 -6.33
C GLY A 201 -7.72 -11.24 -5.91
N LYS A 202 -7.34 -11.92 -4.82
CA LYS A 202 -8.09 -13.05 -4.26
C LYS A 202 -9.08 -12.60 -3.18
N ALA A 203 -8.62 -11.78 -2.25
CA ALA A 203 -9.38 -11.35 -1.08
C ALA A 203 -10.43 -10.26 -1.39
N GLY A 204 -10.30 -9.57 -2.53
CA GLY A 204 -10.95 -8.29 -2.77
C GLY A 204 -10.26 -7.18 -1.99
N GLN A 205 -11.03 -6.22 -1.50
CA GLN A 205 -10.50 -5.20 -0.59
C GLN A 205 -9.94 -5.87 0.68
N VAL A 206 -8.75 -5.45 1.08
CA VAL A 206 -8.14 -5.83 2.36
C VAL A 206 -8.10 -4.61 3.26
N THR A 207 -8.69 -4.72 4.45
CA THR A 207 -8.77 -3.63 5.42
C THR A 207 -7.97 -3.99 6.66
N VAL A 208 -6.98 -3.17 6.99
CA VAL A 208 -6.31 -3.20 8.30
C VAL A 208 -7.11 -2.33 9.25
N GLN A 209 -7.73 -2.94 10.24
CA GLN A 209 -8.55 -2.26 11.23
C GLN A 209 -7.88 -2.32 12.60
N ILE A 210 -7.77 -1.18 13.26
CA ILE A 210 -7.28 -1.09 14.62
C ILE A 210 -8.43 -0.57 15.49
N ARG A 211 -8.92 -1.40 16.40
CA ARG A 211 -9.96 -1.07 17.38
C ARG A 211 -9.60 -1.63 18.75
N ASN A 212 -9.79 -0.85 19.80
CA ASN A 212 -9.52 -1.27 21.18
C ASN A 212 -8.12 -1.90 21.35
N ASN A 213 -7.11 -1.27 20.76
CA ASN A 213 -5.70 -1.73 20.76
C ASN A 213 -5.51 -3.13 20.15
N ARG A 214 -6.41 -3.56 19.28
CA ARG A 214 -6.30 -4.82 18.53
C ARG A 214 -6.24 -4.52 17.03
N LEU A 215 -5.23 -5.08 16.37
CA LEU A 215 -5.09 -5.05 14.93
C LEU A 215 -5.78 -6.28 14.34
N GLN A 216 -6.69 -6.05 13.41
CA GLN A 216 -7.39 -7.09 12.66
C GLN A 216 -7.32 -6.81 11.18
N LEU A 217 -7.16 -7.86 10.39
CA LEU A 217 -7.16 -7.79 8.93
C LEU A 217 -8.45 -8.41 8.40
N LEU A 218 -9.21 -7.63 7.66
CA LEU A 218 -10.49 -8.03 7.07
C LEU A 218 -10.35 -8.15 5.56
N GLN A 219 -10.76 -9.28 5.02
CA GLN A 219 -10.85 -9.54 3.58
C GLN A 219 -12.31 -9.37 3.13
N TYR A 220 -12.56 -8.55 2.11
CA TYR A 220 -13.92 -8.24 1.68
C TYR A 220 -14.72 -9.51 1.32
N ARG A 221 -14.16 -10.37 0.49
CA ARG A 221 -14.84 -11.59 0.02
C ARG A 221 -15.07 -12.64 1.10
N GLN A 222 -14.28 -12.63 2.16
CA GLN A 222 -14.38 -13.61 3.24
C GLN A 222 -15.18 -13.11 4.44
N HIS A 223 -15.00 -11.83 4.83
CA HIS A 223 -15.51 -11.32 6.10
C HIS A 223 -16.64 -10.31 5.93
N ILE A 224 -16.68 -9.56 4.80
CA ILE A 224 -17.64 -8.46 4.60
C ILE A 224 -18.77 -8.88 3.67
N ALA A 225 -18.44 -9.51 2.56
CA ALA A 225 -19.41 -10.02 1.59
C ALA A 225 -19.09 -11.49 1.23
N PRO A 226 -19.34 -12.44 2.15
CA PRO A 226 -19.03 -13.85 1.94
C PRO A 226 -20.11 -14.53 1.09
N PHE A 227 -20.29 -14.06 -0.14
CA PHE A 227 -21.21 -14.69 -1.07
C PHE A 227 -20.82 -16.14 -1.33
N TRP A 228 -21.80 -17.01 -1.58
CA TRP A 228 -21.59 -18.44 -1.80
C TRP A 228 -20.54 -18.74 -2.90
N TYR A 229 -20.53 -17.98 -3.97
CA TYR A 229 -19.55 -18.15 -5.06
C TYR A 229 -18.12 -17.78 -4.64
N ASN A 230 -17.93 -16.87 -3.67
CA ASN A 230 -16.62 -16.57 -3.11
C ASN A 230 -16.07 -17.72 -2.24
N GLN A 231 -16.97 -18.47 -1.60
CA GLN A 231 -16.60 -19.65 -0.78
C GLN A 231 -16.23 -20.84 -1.65
N THR A 232 -16.95 -21.06 -2.76
CA THR A 232 -16.73 -22.16 -3.69
C THR A 232 -15.34 -22.10 -4.34
N PHE A 233 -14.85 -20.92 -4.63
CA PHE A 233 -13.54 -20.74 -5.29
C PHE A 233 -12.36 -20.58 -4.32
N ARG A 234 -12.55 -20.72 -3.00
CA ARG A 234 -11.50 -20.61 -1.97
C ARG A 234 -10.49 -19.49 -2.24
N PHE A 235 -10.97 -18.30 -2.54
CA PHE A 235 -10.11 -17.14 -2.70
C PHE A 235 -9.47 -16.78 -1.36
N GLY A 236 -8.15 -16.81 -1.25
CA GLY A 236 -7.46 -16.15 -0.13
C GLY A 236 -6.54 -16.96 0.76
N VAL A 237 -6.44 -18.27 0.57
CA VAL A 237 -5.43 -19.08 1.28
C VAL A 237 -4.32 -19.45 0.30
N PHE A 238 -3.07 -19.12 0.62
CA PHE A 238 -1.94 -19.76 -0.02
C PHE A 238 -1.90 -21.19 0.54
N ALA A 239 -2.52 -22.14 -0.16
CA ALA A 239 -2.29 -23.53 0.12
C ALA A 239 -0.81 -23.83 -0.17
N ASN A 240 -0.10 -24.45 0.77
CA ASN A 240 1.19 -25.03 0.46
C ASN A 240 1.00 -25.95 -0.75
N PRO A 241 1.82 -25.85 -1.81
CA PRO A 241 1.88 -26.91 -2.79
C PRO A 241 2.43 -28.15 -2.06
N GLU A 242 1.66 -29.23 -2.06
CA GLU A 242 2.17 -30.57 -1.76
C GLU A 242 3.25 -30.96 -2.75
#